data_9af9a74e25ed7fcd979f17e51533ffbe
#
_entry.id   9af9a74e25ed7fcd979f17e51533ffbe
#
_cell.length_a   1.000
_cell.length_b   1.000
_cell.length_c   1.000
_cell.angle_alpha   90.00
_cell.angle_beta   90.00
_cell.angle_gamma   90.00
#
_symmetry.space_group_name_H-M   'P 1'
#
loop_
_entity.id
_entity.type
_entity.pdbx_description
1 polymer ?
#
loop_
_entity_poly.entity_id
_entity_poly.type
_entity_poly.pdbx_seq_one_letter_code
_entity_poly.pdbx_strand_id
1 'polypeptide(L)'
;ASLNNLGNVYTIKNLDFSRKIEKEVIEWGKKLINASSSTVEGYISSGGTESNLFLMWMGREWLKQFSSNRAALITSGFTHYSVSKGGRIIGTDRFITATDENNWGMDIYGLEETLDNLIKKGYQTFLIPVTLGYSSTGAVDPLEKIIKLVDNLQKKSKIKCFVWVDAAMQGLPLAYLDNQYSPLKNSIIKGYVLDSDKLGLTPVPSGIVLYRKSFRKFIEKKIDYLDEVDATLLGSRPGFPALAIWSNLVDCSQIKWRKRFFELNQKKLNWISKLKDLVPGVKIISTPNSLTVGIVVDDSFPRLPRSVENHYGLSLARVDYKSNSGKTKTLKHYKIFFLSPNQNHNKLLEDIVSKKKTV
;
A
#
# COMPACT_ATOMS: atom_id res chain seq x y z
N ALA A 1 27.04 -14.97 -8.16
CA ALA A 1 27.12 -13.56 -8.62
C ALA A 1 25.89 -13.19 -9.46
N SER A 2 25.45 -14.04 -10.40
CA SER A 2 24.27 -13.78 -11.27
C SER A 2 22.95 -13.66 -10.52
N LEU A 3 22.79 -14.28 -9.35
CA LEU A 3 21.61 -14.17 -8.49
C LEU A 3 21.62 -12.90 -7.63
N ASN A 4 22.74 -12.20 -7.55
CA ASN A 4 22.90 -11.09 -6.62
C ASN A 4 22.85 -9.71 -7.28
N ASN A 5 22.64 -9.63 -8.60
CA ASN A 5 22.67 -8.35 -9.26
C ASN A 5 21.69 -8.26 -10.44
N LEU A 6 20.62 -7.49 -10.27
CA LEU A 6 19.72 -7.10 -11.35
C LEU A 6 20.12 -5.78 -12.01
N GLY A 7 20.95 -4.97 -11.36
CA GLY A 7 21.15 -3.60 -11.78
C GLY A 7 22.36 -3.38 -12.68
N ASN A 8 23.49 -4.04 -12.46
CA ASN A 8 24.64 -4.02 -13.39
C ASN A 8 24.45 -4.96 -14.59
N VAL A 9 23.29 -5.15 -14.90
CA VAL A 9 22.72 -5.95 -15.94
C VAL A 9 23.16 -5.49 -17.31
N TYR A 10 23.60 -4.26 -17.40
CA TYR A 10 24.04 -3.63 -18.64
C TYR A 10 25.46 -4.00 -19.05
N THR A 11 26.28 -4.45 -18.10
CA THR A 11 27.70 -4.70 -18.37
C THR A 11 28.09 -6.17 -18.51
N ILE A 12 27.21 -7.10 -18.10
CA ILE A 12 27.57 -8.53 -18.09
C ILE A 12 26.54 -9.32 -18.92
N LYS A 13 26.94 -9.69 -20.13
CA LYS A 13 26.10 -10.49 -21.07
C LYS A 13 25.52 -11.79 -20.47
N ASN A 14 26.09 -12.28 -19.37
CA ASN A 14 25.68 -13.54 -18.71
C ASN A 14 24.62 -13.38 -17.60
N LEU A 15 24.05 -12.18 -17.38
CA LEU A 15 23.00 -11.94 -16.37
C LEU A 15 21.57 -11.96 -16.94
N ASP A 16 21.39 -12.44 -18.16
CA ASP A 16 20.07 -12.52 -18.83
C ASP A 16 19.03 -13.33 -18.05
N PHE A 17 19.48 -14.28 -17.21
CA PHE A 17 18.59 -15.13 -16.43
C PHE A 17 17.79 -14.33 -15.40
N SER A 18 18.46 -13.52 -14.57
CA SER A 18 17.78 -12.70 -13.54
C SER A 18 16.84 -11.66 -14.16
N ARG A 19 17.20 -11.12 -15.31
CA ARG A 19 16.33 -10.21 -16.09
C ARG A 19 15.08 -10.89 -16.64
N LYS A 20 15.22 -12.09 -17.18
CA LYS A 20 14.07 -12.86 -17.66
C LYS A 20 13.09 -13.12 -16.52
N ILE A 21 13.60 -13.55 -15.37
CA ILE A 21 12.79 -13.77 -14.17
C ILE A 21 12.11 -12.47 -13.74
N GLU A 22 12.82 -11.35 -13.65
CA GLU A 22 12.20 -10.07 -13.31
C GLU A 22 11.08 -9.71 -14.27
N LYS A 23 11.29 -9.87 -15.58
CA LYS A 23 10.26 -9.61 -16.60
C LYS A 23 9.03 -10.50 -16.41
N GLU A 24 9.22 -11.78 -16.12
CA GLU A 24 8.12 -12.71 -15.86
C GLU A 24 7.34 -12.33 -14.60
N VAL A 25 8.02 -11.93 -13.53
CA VAL A 25 7.40 -11.42 -12.29
C VAL A 25 6.59 -10.15 -12.57
N ILE A 26 7.14 -9.21 -13.34
CA ILE A 26 6.42 -7.98 -13.68
C ILE A 26 5.19 -8.27 -14.56
N GLU A 27 5.30 -9.16 -15.55
CA GLU A 27 4.16 -9.57 -16.36
C GLU A 27 3.10 -10.31 -15.52
N TRP A 28 3.51 -11.15 -14.59
CA TRP A 28 2.60 -11.76 -13.61
C TRP A 28 1.90 -10.69 -12.76
N GLY A 29 2.65 -9.73 -12.20
CA GLY A 29 2.09 -8.66 -11.39
C GLY A 29 1.06 -7.81 -12.16
N LYS A 30 1.31 -7.51 -13.43
CA LYS A 30 0.34 -6.83 -14.30
C LYS A 30 -0.93 -7.65 -14.49
N LYS A 31 -0.79 -8.95 -14.80
CA LYS A 31 -1.93 -9.86 -14.97
C LYS A 31 -2.74 -9.98 -13.67
N LEU A 32 -2.05 -10.06 -12.53
CA LEU A 32 -2.68 -10.17 -11.22
C LEU A 32 -3.65 -9.02 -10.93
N ILE A 33 -3.31 -7.80 -11.34
CA ILE A 33 -4.13 -6.59 -11.13
C ILE A 33 -4.89 -6.16 -12.39
N ASN A 34 -5.05 -7.02 -13.37
CA ASN A 34 -5.72 -6.73 -14.66
C ASN A 34 -5.18 -5.46 -15.35
N ALA A 35 -3.88 -5.22 -15.30
CA ALA A 35 -3.23 -4.08 -15.95
C ALA A 35 -2.73 -4.45 -17.35
N SER A 36 -2.82 -3.51 -18.28
CA SER A 36 -2.37 -3.70 -19.66
C SER A 36 -0.84 -3.69 -19.79
N SER A 37 -0.26 -4.76 -20.33
CA SER A 37 1.18 -4.87 -20.58
C SER A 37 1.69 -3.87 -21.64
N SER A 38 0.83 -3.34 -22.49
CA SER A 38 1.21 -2.32 -23.48
C SER A 38 1.43 -0.94 -22.85
N THR A 39 0.72 -0.60 -21.76
CA THR A 39 0.72 0.73 -21.15
C THR A 39 1.35 0.80 -19.78
N VAL A 40 1.64 -0.35 -19.15
CA VAL A 40 2.21 -0.46 -17.81
C VAL A 40 3.55 -1.18 -17.88
N GLU A 41 4.50 -0.70 -17.11
CA GLU A 41 5.78 -1.35 -16.84
C GLU A 41 6.11 -1.28 -15.34
N GLY A 42 7.24 -1.83 -14.94
CA GLY A 42 7.65 -1.81 -13.56
C GLY A 42 8.97 -2.51 -13.34
N TYR A 43 9.37 -2.58 -12.08
CA TYR A 43 10.54 -3.33 -11.67
C TYR A 43 10.37 -3.89 -10.25
N ILE A 44 11.26 -4.79 -9.84
CA ILE A 44 11.30 -5.33 -8.48
C ILE A 44 12.13 -4.41 -7.60
N SER A 45 11.45 -3.85 -6.59
CA SER A 45 12.04 -2.95 -5.59
C SER A 45 12.43 -3.71 -4.32
N SER A 46 13.09 -3.01 -3.41
CA SER A 46 13.40 -3.51 -2.06
C SER A 46 12.21 -3.45 -1.08
N GLY A 47 10.98 -3.22 -1.58
CA GLY A 47 9.75 -3.13 -0.78
C GLY A 47 9.04 -1.79 -0.91
N GLY A 48 7.89 -1.66 -0.21
CA GLY A 48 6.98 -0.52 -0.33
C GLY A 48 7.60 0.84 -0.07
N THR A 49 8.64 0.92 0.77
CA THR A 49 9.34 2.19 1.02
C THR A 49 10.04 2.70 -0.24
N GLU A 50 10.80 1.85 -0.93
CA GLU A 50 11.45 2.21 -2.20
C GLU A 50 10.42 2.48 -3.28
N SER A 51 9.41 1.60 -3.40
CA SER A 51 8.34 1.74 -4.39
C SER A 51 7.58 3.05 -4.25
N ASN A 52 7.20 3.45 -3.02
CA ASN A 52 6.56 4.73 -2.76
C ASN A 52 7.48 5.91 -3.08
N LEU A 53 8.75 5.86 -2.66
CA LEU A 53 9.71 6.92 -2.94
C LEU A 53 9.95 7.08 -4.46
N PHE A 54 10.04 5.97 -5.18
CA PHE A 54 10.18 5.96 -6.64
C PHE A 54 8.99 6.64 -7.32
N LEU A 55 7.75 6.26 -6.96
CA LEU A 55 6.54 6.87 -7.55
C LEU A 55 6.41 8.35 -7.18
N MET A 56 6.78 8.73 -5.96
CA MET A 56 6.79 10.12 -5.53
C MET A 56 7.83 10.94 -6.31
N TRP A 57 9.03 10.40 -6.53
CA TRP A 57 10.06 11.02 -7.35
C TRP A 57 9.57 11.20 -8.81
N MET A 58 9.05 10.14 -9.42
CA MET A 58 8.46 10.18 -10.76
C MET A 58 7.33 11.23 -10.85
N GLY A 59 6.44 11.26 -9.87
CA GLY A 59 5.35 12.23 -9.78
C GLY A 59 5.89 13.66 -9.68
N ARG A 60 6.88 13.91 -8.83
CA ARG A 60 7.52 15.23 -8.69
C ARG A 60 8.14 15.69 -10.01
N GLU A 61 8.91 14.84 -10.69
CA GLU A 61 9.57 15.21 -11.95
C GLU A 61 8.54 15.53 -13.05
N TRP A 62 7.45 14.75 -13.10
CA TRP A 62 6.35 15.06 -14.00
C TRP A 62 5.65 16.38 -13.64
N LEU A 63 5.38 16.64 -12.37
CA LEU A 63 4.64 17.81 -11.90
C LEU A 63 5.42 19.12 -12.09
N LYS A 64 6.75 19.08 -12.11
CA LYS A 64 7.61 20.25 -12.40
C LYS A 64 7.31 20.92 -13.75
N GLN A 65 6.69 20.21 -14.71
CA GLN A 65 6.30 20.78 -15.99
C GLN A 65 5.13 21.77 -15.89
N PHE A 66 4.38 21.71 -14.78
CA PHE A 66 3.15 22.50 -14.59
C PHE A 66 3.29 23.60 -13.54
N SER A 67 4.27 23.49 -12.67
CA SER A 67 4.54 24.49 -11.63
C SER A 67 5.99 24.38 -11.13
N SER A 68 6.62 25.52 -10.95
CA SER A 68 7.92 25.63 -10.27
C SER A 68 7.83 25.53 -8.75
N ASN A 69 6.63 25.68 -8.19
CA ASN A 69 6.38 25.57 -6.77
C ASN A 69 6.46 24.12 -6.31
N ARG A 70 6.66 23.93 -5.00
CA ARG A 70 6.62 22.59 -4.41
C ARG A 70 5.25 21.95 -4.58
N ALA A 71 5.23 20.68 -4.92
CA ALA A 71 3.99 19.91 -4.96
C ALA A 71 3.46 19.68 -3.55
N ALA A 72 2.14 19.75 -3.37
CA ALA A 72 1.48 19.38 -2.14
C ALA A 72 1.31 17.85 -2.07
N LEU A 73 1.84 17.21 -1.02
CA LEU A 73 1.63 15.81 -0.72
C LEU A 73 0.43 15.67 0.23
N ILE A 74 -0.67 15.08 -0.23
CA ILE A 74 -1.88 14.90 0.58
C ILE A 74 -1.94 13.45 1.07
N THR A 75 -2.06 13.27 2.39
CA THR A 75 -2.08 11.95 3.04
C THR A 75 -3.21 11.87 4.07
N SER A 76 -3.65 10.67 4.43
CA SER A 76 -4.41 10.47 5.67
C SER A 76 -3.46 10.36 6.88
N GLY A 77 -4.02 10.36 8.10
CA GLY A 77 -3.25 10.07 9.31
C GLY A 77 -2.70 8.64 9.35
N PHE A 78 -3.33 7.71 8.65
CA PHE A 78 -2.96 6.29 8.59
C PHE A 78 -2.00 5.94 7.46
N THR A 79 -1.73 6.88 6.54
CA THR A 79 -0.76 6.65 5.44
C THR A 79 0.59 6.21 6.00
N HIS A 80 1.17 5.17 5.40
CA HIS A 80 2.42 4.59 5.88
C HIS A 80 3.53 5.65 5.97
N TYR A 81 4.34 5.57 7.04
CA TYR A 81 5.39 6.57 7.32
C TYR A 81 6.42 6.76 6.19
N SER A 82 6.60 5.74 5.34
CA SER A 82 7.50 5.83 4.17
C SER A 82 7.12 6.98 3.24
N VAL A 83 5.82 7.26 3.10
CA VAL A 83 5.32 8.35 2.27
C VAL A 83 5.70 9.71 2.87
N SER A 84 5.52 9.90 4.18
CA SER A 84 5.93 11.15 4.83
C SER A 84 7.45 11.35 4.82
N LYS A 85 8.21 10.27 5.00
CA LYS A 85 9.68 10.26 4.87
C LYS A 85 10.09 10.60 3.43
N GLY A 86 9.48 9.95 2.45
CA GLY A 86 9.71 10.22 1.02
C GLY A 86 9.40 11.67 0.66
N GLY A 87 8.30 12.23 1.17
CA GLY A 87 7.94 13.62 0.95
C GLY A 87 9.02 14.61 1.39
N ARG A 88 9.66 14.36 2.54
CA ARG A 88 10.81 15.15 3.00
C ARG A 88 12.01 15.01 2.06
N ILE A 89 12.31 13.79 1.62
CA ILE A 89 13.45 13.51 0.72
C ILE A 89 13.28 14.24 -0.62
N ILE A 90 12.06 14.22 -1.19
CA ILE A 90 11.80 14.86 -2.48
C ILE A 90 11.40 16.35 -2.36
N GLY A 91 11.30 16.90 -1.15
CA GLY A 91 11.03 18.32 -0.93
C GLY A 91 9.60 18.75 -1.22
N THR A 92 8.59 18.00 -0.73
CA THR A 92 7.17 18.35 -0.82
C THR A 92 6.62 18.93 0.47
N ASP A 93 5.55 19.73 0.37
CA ASP A 93 4.79 20.19 1.52
C ASP A 93 3.69 19.17 1.83
N ARG A 94 3.68 18.61 3.06
CA ARG A 94 2.72 17.57 3.44
C ARG A 94 1.49 18.15 4.13
N PHE A 95 0.32 17.70 3.71
CA PHE A 95 -0.98 18.02 4.30
C PHE A 95 -1.72 16.74 4.66
N ILE A 96 -2.40 16.77 5.81
CA ILE A 96 -3.22 15.63 6.27
C ILE A 96 -4.69 15.96 6.05
N THR A 97 -5.36 15.13 5.24
CA THR A 97 -6.81 15.20 5.04
C THR A 97 -7.57 14.44 6.14
N ALA A 98 -8.87 14.67 6.23
CA ALA A 98 -9.73 13.97 7.18
C ALA A 98 -9.82 12.46 6.88
N THR A 99 -10.10 11.71 7.93
CA THR A 99 -10.38 10.26 7.91
C THR A 99 -11.86 10.04 8.14
N ASP A 100 -12.49 9.19 7.34
CA ASP A 100 -13.86 8.73 7.57
C ASP A 100 -13.90 7.76 8.76
N GLU A 101 -14.49 8.18 9.87
CA GLU A 101 -14.54 7.41 11.13
C GLU A 101 -15.44 6.15 11.03
N ASN A 102 -16.21 5.97 9.93
CA ASN A 102 -17.00 4.76 9.71
C ASN A 102 -16.21 3.63 9.06
N ASN A 103 -15.35 3.95 8.09
CA ASN A 103 -14.57 2.96 7.33
C ASN A 103 -13.06 3.08 7.54
N TRP A 104 -12.59 4.15 8.19
CA TRP A 104 -11.20 4.42 8.52
C TRP A 104 -10.28 4.64 7.32
N GLY A 105 -10.85 4.84 6.15
CA GLY A 105 -10.16 5.33 4.97
C GLY A 105 -10.14 6.86 4.89
N MET A 106 -9.57 7.38 3.82
CA MET A 106 -9.57 8.81 3.52
C MET A 106 -11.01 9.32 3.33
N ASP A 107 -11.39 10.38 4.03
CA ASP A 107 -12.69 11.02 3.85
C ASP A 107 -12.73 11.82 2.55
N ILE A 108 -13.75 11.58 1.72
CA ILE A 108 -13.86 12.22 0.39
C ILE A 108 -14.13 13.71 0.50
N TYR A 109 -15.04 14.11 1.41
CA TYR A 109 -15.36 15.52 1.60
C TYR A 109 -14.16 16.27 2.21
N GLY A 110 -13.47 15.65 3.16
CA GLY A 110 -12.25 16.19 3.73
C GLY A 110 -11.11 16.29 2.71
N LEU A 111 -11.01 15.35 1.76
CA LEU A 111 -10.05 15.43 0.67
C LEU A 111 -10.39 16.58 -0.28
N GLU A 112 -11.66 16.73 -0.68
CA GLU A 112 -12.12 17.82 -1.51
C GLU A 112 -11.86 19.18 -0.85
N GLU A 113 -12.26 19.34 0.42
CA GLU A 113 -11.98 20.56 1.20
C GLU A 113 -10.48 20.88 1.28
N THR A 114 -9.66 19.84 1.50
CA THR A 114 -8.20 20.01 1.57
C THR A 114 -7.64 20.51 0.24
N LEU A 115 -8.08 19.90 -0.88
CA LEU A 115 -7.66 20.30 -2.23
C LEU A 115 -8.11 21.74 -2.54
N ASP A 116 -9.39 22.08 -2.29
CA ASP A 116 -9.93 23.43 -2.54
C ASP A 116 -9.19 24.50 -1.75
N ASN A 117 -8.89 24.22 -0.47
CA ASN A 117 -8.15 25.15 0.39
C ASN A 117 -6.71 25.35 -0.11
N LEU A 118 -6.05 24.30 -0.62
CA LEU A 118 -4.71 24.38 -1.17
C LEU A 118 -4.69 25.08 -2.53
N ILE A 119 -5.68 24.86 -3.37
CA ILE A 119 -5.85 25.57 -4.65
C ILE A 119 -6.01 27.06 -4.39
N LYS A 120 -6.84 27.47 -3.42
CA LYS A 120 -6.99 28.88 -3.01
C LYS A 120 -5.68 29.49 -2.49
N LYS A 121 -4.80 28.68 -1.90
CA LYS A 121 -3.44 29.08 -1.47
C LYS A 121 -2.40 29.10 -2.59
N GLY A 122 -2.80 28.80 -3.84
CA GLY A 122 -1.93 28.83 -5.01
C GLY A 122 -1.23 27.51 -5.36
N TYR A 123 -1.54 26.39 -4.68
CA TYR A 123 -1.02 25.11 -5.09
C TYR A 123 -1.69 24.64 -6.39
N GLN A 124 -0.89 24.19 -7.35
CA GLN A 124 -1.35 23.68 -8.66
C GLN A 124 -1.01 22.23 -8.89
N THR A 125 -0.12 21.65 -8.09
CA THR A 125 0.42 20.30 -8.28
C THR A 125 0.32 19.49 -7.00
N PHE A 126 -0.19 18.24 -7.14
CA PHE A 126 -0.54 17.39 -6.01
C PHE A 126 -0.02 15.97 -6.18
N LEU A 127 0.52 15.40 -5.10
CA LEU A 127 0.90 14.00 -4.94
C LEU A 127 -0.09 13.35 -3.98
N ILE A 128 -0.80 12.29 -4.41
CA ILE A 128 -1.87 11.67 -3.62
C ILE A 128 -1.68 10.16 -3.60
N PRO A 129 -1.19 9.56 -2.50
CA PRO A 129 -1.24 8.12 -2.28
C PRO A 129 -2.68 7.71 -1.93
N VAL A 130 -3.15 6.65 -2.57
CA VAL A 130 -4.39 5.95 -2.21
C VAL A 130 -4.00 4.61 -1.60
N THR A 131 -4.27 4.41 -0.32
CA THR A 131 -3.86 3.19 0.36
C THR A 131 -4.96 2.15 0.31
N LEU A 132 -4.65 0.99 -0.28
CA LEU A 132 -5.54 -0.17 -0.28
C LEU A 132 -5.04 -1.20 0.74
N GLY A 133 -5.42 -0.97 1.99
CA GLY A 133 -5.04 -1.77 3.14
C GLY A 133 -3.97 -1.14 4.01
N TYR A 134 -4.38 -0.21 4.87
CA TYR A 134 -3.49 0.39 5.86
C TYR A 134 -2.85 -0.68 6.75
N SER A 135 -1.55 -0.60 6.93
CA SER A 135 -0.79 -1.59 7.72
C SER A 135 -1.23 -1.67 9.19
N SER A 136 -1.82 -0.60 9.71
CA SER A 136 -2.28 -0.53 11.10
C SER A 136 -3.70 -1.04 11.32
N THR A 137 -4.59 -0.89 10.34
CA THR A 137 -6.03 -1.17 10.50
C THR A 137 -6.60 -2.13 9.47
N GLY A 138 -5.94 -2.29 8.31
CA GLY A 138 -6.48 -3.01 7.17
C GLY A 138 -7.58 -2.27 6.41
N ALA A 139 -7.92 -1.03 6.82
CA ALA A 139 -8.87 -0.19 6.12
C ALA A 139 -8.36 0.19 4.72
N VAL A 140 -9.25 0.57 3.84
CA VAL A 140 -8.94 0.96 2.46
C VAL A 140 -9.50 2.34 2.16
N ASP A 141 -8.78 3.10 1.34
CA ASP A 141 -9.28 4.35 0.80
C ASP A 141 -10.34 4.09 -0.28
N PRO A 142 -11.33 4.99 -0.45
CA PRO A 142 -12.39 4.86 -1.43
C PRO A 142 -11.89 5.19 -2.85
N LEU A 143 -11.09 4.30 -3.46
CA LEU A 143 -10.38 4.49 -4.71
C LEU A 143 -11.23 5.12 -5.82
N GLU A 144 -12.42 4.56 -6.10
CA GLU A 144 -13.29 5.03 -7.18
C GLU A 144 -13.82 6.45 -6.93
N LYS A 145 -14.10 6.79 -5.67
CA LYS A 145 -14.53 8.14 -5.29
C LYS A 145 -13.40 9.16 -5.44
N ILE A 146 -12.16 8.76 -5.05
CA ILE A 146 -10.97 9.59 -5.21
C ILE A 146 -10.69 9.85 -6.69
N ILE A 147 -10.78 8.81 -7.53
CA ILE A 147 -10.61 8.93 -8.99
C ILE A 147 -11.60 9.96 -9.56
N LYS A 148 -12.89 9.83 -9.21
CA LYS A 148 -13.94 10.76 -9.69
C LYS A 148 -13.69 12.19 -9.22
N LEU A 149 -13.34 12.39 -7.97
CA LEU A 149 -13.03 13.70 -7.41
C LEU A 149 -11.86 14.35 -8.13
N VAL A 150 -10.75 13.64 -8.26
CA VAL A 150 -9.53 14.15 -8.91
C VAL A 150 -9.78 14.47 -10.40
N ASP A 151 -10.47 13.58 -11.11
CA ASP A 151 -10.83 13.80 -12.53
C ASP A 151 -11.67 15.07 -12.70
N ASN A 152 -12.70 15.24 -11.87
CA ASN A 152 -13.56 16.42 -11.88
C ASN A 152 -12.78 17.71 -11.58
N LEU A 153 -11.93 17.69 -10.57
CA LEU A 153 -11.13 18.87 -10.19
C LEU A 153 -10.12 19.24 -11.29
N GLN A 154 -9.46 18.26 -11.91
CA GLN A 154 -8.54 18.53 -13.03
C GLN A 154 -9.25 19.08 -14.27
N LYS A 155 -10.52 18.75 -14.50
CA LYS A 155 -11.34 19.31 -15.58
C LYS A 155 -11.79 20.74 -15.28
N LYS A 156 -12.14 21.04 -14.03
CA LYS A 156 -12.63 22.35 -13.61
C LYS A 156 -11.52 23.37 -13.34
N SER A 157 -10.36 22.92 -12.94
CA SER A 157 -9.24 23.76 -12.46
C SER A 157 -7.94 23.39 -13.20
N LYS A 158 -7.03 24.36 -13.31
CA LYS A 158 -5.69 24.15 -13.93
C LYS A 158 -4.73 23.40 -13.01
N ILE A 159 -5.19 22.36 -12.32
CA ILE A 159 -4.36 21.55 -11.42
C ILE A 159 -3.89 20.26 -12.07
N LYS A 160 -2.83 19.69 -11.53
CA LYS A 160 -2.32 18.37 -11.90
C LYS A 160 -2.10 17.50 -10.68
N CYS A 161 -2.61 16.28 -10.72
CA CYS A 161 -2.48 15.31 -9.65
C CYS A 161 -1.74 14.07 -10.15
N PHE A 162 -0.68 13.67 -9.44
CA PHE A 162 -0.08 12.36 -9.58
C PHE A 162 -0.63 11.47 -8.46
N VAL A 163 -1.49 10.54 -8.84
CA VAL A 163 -2.15 9.62 -7.92
C VAL A 163 -1.58 8.23 -8.11
N TRP A 164 -1.20 7.56 -7.02
CA TRP A 164 -0.77 6.17 -7.08
C TRP A 164 -1.44 5.35 -5.98
N VAL A 165 -1.48 4.04 -6.15
CA VAL A 165 -2.03 3.10 -5.19
C VAL A 165 -0.90 2.47 -4.39
N ASP A 166 -0.95 2.63 -3.07
CA ASP A 166 -0.14 1.87 -2.12
C ASP A 166 -0.96 0.67 -1.62
N ALA A 167 -0.72 -0.48 -2.22
CA ALA A 167 -1.29 -1.77 -1.84
C ALA A 167 -0.23 -2.73 -1.28
N ALA A 168 0.88 -2.18 -0.75
CA ALA A 168 2.00 -2.96 -0.24
C ALA A 168 1.57 -4.05 0.74
N MET A 169 0.60 -3.78 1.61
CA MET A 169 0.16 -4.77 2.62
C MET A 169 -0.92 -5.73 2.10
N GLN A 170 -1.93 -5.24 1.38
CA GLN A 170 -3.13 -6.02 1.04
C GLN A 170 -3.31 -6.28 -0.46
N GLY A 171 -2.35 -5.91 -1.29
CA GLY A 171 -2.47 -6.04 -2.74
C GLY A 171 -2.68 -7.47 -3.23
N LEU A 172 -2.01 -8.46 -2.61
CA LEU A 172 -2.20 -9.87 -2.96
C LEU A 172 -3.61 -10.37 -2.61
N PRO A 173 -4.09 -10.33 -1.35
CA PRO A 173 -5.43 -10.81 -1.05
C PRO A 173 -6.52 -10.05 -1.82
N LEU A 174 -6.42 -8.73 -2.00
CA LEU A 174 -7.38 -7.97 -2.80
C LEU A 174 -7.44 -8.50 -4.24
N ALA A 175 -6.29 -8.69 -4.88
CA ALA A 175 -6.23 -9.16 -6.27
C ALA A 175 -6.70 -10.62 -6.44
N TYR A 176 -6.44 -11.49 -5.45
CA TYR A 176 -6.88 -12.88 -5.53
C TYR A 176 -8.35 -13.10 -5.15
N LEU A 177 -8.91 -12.25 -4.29
CA LEU A 177 -10.29 -12.39 -3.81
C LEU A 177 -11.31 -11.59 -4.61
N ASP A 178 -10.87 -10.58 -5.36
CA ASP A 178 -11.72 -9.78 -6.23
C ASP A 178 -11.29 -9.92 -7.70
N ASN A 179 -12.09 -10.61 -8.49
CA ASN A 179 -11.83 -10.82 -9.92
C ASN A 179 -11.89 -9.52 -10.75
N GLN A 180 -12.52 -8.46 -10.22
CA GLN A 180 -12.65 -7.17 -10.89
C GLN A 180 -11.56 -6.18 -10.44
N TYR A 181 -10.66 -6.62 -9.56
CA TYR A 181 -9.60 -5.77 -9.04
C TYR A 181 -8.69 -5.26 -10.16
N SER A 182 -8.79 -3.99 -10.48
CA SER A 182 -8.05 -3.36 -11.58
C SER A 182 -7.69 -1.90 -11.24
N PRO A 183 -6.81 -1.68 -10.25
CA PRO A 183 -6.49 -0.34 -9.74
C PRO A 183 -5.87 0.58 -10.79
N LEU A 184 -5.23 0.03 -11.84
CA LEU A 184 -4.65 0.79 -12.95
C LEU A 184 -5.59 0.91 -14.17
N LYS A 185 -6.87 0.54 -14.08
CA LYS A 185 -7.83 0.68 -15.18
C LYS A 185 -8.02 2.15 -15.58
N ASN A 186 -8.17 3.02 -14.61
CA ASN A 186 -8.36 4.45 -14.85
C ASN A 186 -7.02 5.17 -15.01
N SER A 187 -6.95 6.09 -16.00
CA SER A 187 -5.74 6.88 -16.29
C SER A 187 -5.34 7.88 -15.21
N ILE A 188 -6.22 8.19 -14.26
CA ILE A 188 -5.89 9.02 -13.09
C ILE A 188 -4.82 8.34 -12.24
N ILE A 189 -4.88 7.01 -12.09
CA ILE A 189 -3.87 6.26 -11.33
C ILE A 189 -2.62 6.05 -12.21
N LYS A 190 -1.47 6.51 -11.70
CA LYS A 190 -0.19 6.52 -12.41
C LYS A 190 0.74 5.38 -12.00
N GLY A 191 0.58 4.86 -10.77
CA GLY A 191 1.44 3.80 -10.25
C GLY A 191 0.74 2.94 -9.21
N TYR A 192 1.37 1.80 -8.90
CA TYR A 192 0.89 0.79 -7.98
C TYR A 192 2.05 0.13 -7.25
N VAL A 193 1.90 -0.06 -5.96
CA VAL A 193 2.88 -0.68 -5.06
C VAL A 193 2.32 -1.98 -4.50
N LEU A 194 3.10 -3.06 -4.57
CA LEU A 194 2.80 -4.37 -4.03
C LEU A 194 4.04 -4.94 -3.33
N ASP A 195 3.90 -5.41 -2.08
CA ASP A 195 4.99 -6.12 -1.40
C ASP A 195 4.68 -7.61 -1.28
N SER A 196 5.56 -8.43 -1.83
CA SER A 196 5.44 -9.88 -1.77
C SER A 196 5.97 -10.47 -0.47
N ASP A 197 6.87 -9.78 0.24
CA ASP A 197 7.43 -10.20 1.52
C ASP A 197 6.43 -10.12 2.69
N LYS A 198 5.27 -9.51 2.50
CA LYS A 198 4.22 -9.43 3.52
C LYS A 198 3.30 -10.66 3.44
N LEU A 199 2.36 -10.66 2.52
CA LEU A 199 1.36 -11.74 2.40
C LEU A 199 1.70 -12.76 1.31
N GLY A 200 2.71 -12.50 0.49
CA GLY A 200 3.22 -13.44 -0.52
C GLY A 200 4.26 -14.42 0.00
N LEU A 201 4.64 -14.33 1.28
CA LEU A 201 5.59 -15.24 1.94
C LEU A 201 6.96 -15.33 1.25
N THR A 202 7.37 -14.27 0.60
CA THR A 202 8.74 -14.17 0.06
C THR A 202 9.67 -13.53 1.09
N PRO A 203 10.98 -13.82 1.06
CA PRO A 203 11.93 -13.17 1.95
C PRO A 203 12.00 -11.65 1.73
N VAL A 204 12.30 -10.90 2.80
CA VAL A 204 12.65 -9.48 2.73
C VAL A 204 14.09 -9.38 2.16
N PRO A 205 14.36 -8.43 1.28
CA PRO A 205 13.47 -7.39 0.72
C PRO A 205 12.83 -7.84 -0.61
N SER A 206 11.51 -7.71 -0.77
CA SER A 206 10.86 -8.02 -2.05
C SER A 206 9.56 -7.23 -2.27
N GLY A 207 9.64 -6.20 -3.08
CA GLY A 207 8.52 -5.39 -3.52
C GLY A 207 8.40 -5.34 -5.05
N ILE A 208 7.24 -4.95 -5.53
CA ILE A 208 6.96 -4.72 -6.96
C ILE A 208 6.38 -3.32 -7.09
N VAL A 209 6.95 -2.52 -7.96
CA VAL A 209 6.38 -1.26 -8.39
C VAL A 209 5.96 -1.34 -9.85
N LEU A 210 4.71 -0.97 -10.12
CA LEU A 210 4.15 -0.87 -11.46
C LEU A 210 3.77 0.59 -11.73
N TYR A 211 3.97 1.05 -12.95
CA TYR A 211 3.66 2.43 -13.33
C TYR A 211 3.35 2.54 -14.83
N ARG A 212 2.71 3.64 -15.22
CA ARG A 212 2.40 3.86 -16.64
C ARG A 212 3.67 4.21 -17.41
N LYS A 213 3.93 3.49 -18.51
CA LYS A 213 5.11 3.66 -19.37
C LYS A 213 5.37 5.10 -19.79
N SER A 214 4.29 5.86 -20.04
CA SER A 214 4.39 7.27 -20.45
C SER A 214 5.08 8.18 -19.43
N PHE A 215 5.25 7.72 -18.18
CA PHE A 215 5.93 8.48 -17.13
C PHE A 215 7.43 8.17 -17.02
N ARG A 216 7.91 7.10 -17.65
CA ARG A 216 9.33 6.71 -17.64
C ARG A 216 10.24 7.85 -18.05
N LYS A 217 9.90 8.57 -19.14
CA LYS A 217 10.68 9.68 -19.68
C LYS A 217 10.98 10.82 -18.70
N PHE A 218 10.29 10.91 -17.56
CA PHE A 218 10.53 11.94 -16.55
C PHE A 218 11.61 11.59 -15.56
N ILE A 219 12.00 10.32 -15.50
CA ILE A 219 12.98 9.78 -14.54
C ILE A 219 14.14 9.05 -15.21
N GLU A 220 14.01 8.72 -16.48
CA GLU A 220 15.07 8.02 -17.19
C GLU A 220 16.30 8.90 -17.37
N LYS A 221 17.47 8.29 -17.21
CA LYS A 221 18.76 8.93 -17.35
C LYS A 221 19.68 8.07 -18.21
N LYS A 222 20.26 8.67 -19.25
CA LYS A 222 21.31 8.02 -20.02
C LYS A 222 22.55 7.82 -19.14
N ILE A 223 23.13 6.63 -19.21
CA ILE A 223 24.38 6.28 -18.52
C ILE A 223 25.49 6.32 -19.58
N ASP A 224 26.24 7.42 -19.62
CA ASP A 224 27.18 7.72 -20.72
C ASP A 224 28.23 6.65 -20.92
N TYR A 225 28.73 6.03 -19.83
CA TYR A 225 29.77 5.01 -19.89
C TYR A 225 29.26 3.60 -20.25
N LEU A 226 27.94 3.39 -20.32
CA LEU A 226 27.31 2.10 -20.67
C LEU A 226 26.48 2.17 -21.95
N ASP A 227 26.25 3.36 -22.47
CA ASP A 227 25.31 3.66 -23.57
C ASP A 227 23.90 3.07 -23.35
N GLU A 228 23.44 3.10 -22.11
CA GLU A 228 22.18 2.53 -21.64
C GLU A 228 21.34 3.58 -20.91
N VAL A 229 20.07 3.29 -20.69
CA VAL A 229 19.14 4.18 -19.98
C VAL A 229 18.65 3.50 -18.71
N ASP A 230 18.92 4.09 -17.54
CA ASP A 230 18.35 3.70 -16.27
C ASP A 230 17.06 4.49 -15.98
N ALA A 231 16.07 3.79 -15.41
CA ALA A 231 14.80 4.37 -14.97
C ALA A 231 14.34 3.74 -13.65
N THR A 232 15.28 3.35 -12.80
CA THR A 232 15.02 2.79 -11.47
C THR A 232 15.56 3.72 -10.38
N LEU A 233 15.12 3.54 -9.14
CA LEU A 233 15.62 4.36 -8.03
C LEU A 233 17.04 3.95 -7.62
N LEU A 234 17.29 2.64 -7.62
CA LEU A 234 18.61 2.07 -7.30
C LEU A 234 19.26 1.59 -8.60
N GLY A 235 20.47 2.04 -8.89
CA GLY A 235 21.21 1.64 -10.07
C GLY A 235 21.53 0.13 -10.08
N SER A 236 22.06 -0.40 -8.97
CA SER A 236 22.27 -1.84 -8.78
C SER A 236 21.22 -2.41 -7.83
N ARG A 237 20.59 -3.52 -8.23
CA ARG A 237 19.53 -4.17 -7.46
C ARG A 237 19.83 -5.67 -7.27
N PRO A 238 19.49 -6.28 -6.11
CA PRO A 238 19.70 -7.70 -5.90
C PRO A 238 18.79 -8.54 -6.82
N GLY A 239 19.33 -9.64 -7.36
CA GLY A 239 18.57 -10.58 -8.20
C GLY A 239 17.74 -11.59 -7.40
N PHE A 240 18.11 -11.82 -6.14
CA PHE A 240 17.44 -12.79 -5.28
C PHE A 240 15.93 -12.52 -5.09
N PRO A 241 15.44 -11.29 -4.87
CA PRO A 241 14.01 -11.03 -4.73
C PRO A 241 13.20 -11.46 -5.95
N ALA A 242 13.75 -11.28 -7.16
CA ALA A 242 13.08 -11.72 -8.38
C ALA A 242 12.86 -13.24 -8.40
N LEU A 243 13.89 -14.00 -8.06
CA LEU A 243 13.82 -15.46 -7.98
C LEU A 243 12.84 -15.91 -6.87
N ALA A 244 12.90 -15.29 -5.70
CA ALA A 244 12.00 -15.62 -4.59
C ALA A 244 10.53 -15.35 -4.92
N ILE A 245 10.23 -14.24 -5.58
CA ILE A 245 8.85 -13.93 -6.02
C ILE A 245 8.43 -14.93 -7.11
N TRP A 246 9.30 -15.18 -8.07
CA TRP A 246 9.02 -16.07 -9.18
C TRP A 246 8.69 -17.49 -8.68
N SER A 247 9.54 -18.10 -7.88
CA SER A 247 9.36 -19.46 -7.37
C SER A 247 8.14 -19.62 -6.46
N ASN A 248 7.78 -18.56 -5.71
CA ASN A 248 6.69 -18.66 -4.74
C ASN A 248 5.33 -18.21 -5.28
N LEU A 249 5.30 -17.22 -6.16
CA LEU A 249 4.06 -16.61 -6.63
C LEU A 249 3.78 -16.84 -8.11
N VAL A 250 4.81 -16.87 -8.96
CA VAL A 250 4.64 -16.95 -10.43
C VAL A 250 4.54 -18.43 -10.84
N ASP A 251 5.49 -19.26 -10.43
CA ASP A 251 5.57 -20.68 -10.75
C ASP A 251 4.57 -21.53 -9.94
N CYS A 252 4.11 -21.02 -8.80
CA CYS A 252 3.09 -21.69 -8.01
C CYS A 252 1.70 -21.56 -8.61
N SER A 253 0.86 -22.58 -8.36
CA SER A 253 -0.54 -22.59 -8.78
C SER A 253 -1.32 -21.39 -8.23
N GLN A 254 -1.86 -20.56 -9.10
CA GLN A 254 -2.71 -19.41 -8.75
C GLN A 254 -3.98 -19.86 -7.98
N ILE A 255 -4.47 -21.08 -8.25
CA ILE A 255 -5.60 -21.69 -7.55
C ILE A 255 -5.25 -21.93 -6.08
N LYS A 256 -4.03 -22.39 -5.76
CA LYS A 256 -3.58 -22.57 -4.37
C LYS A 256 -3.54 -21.25 -3.61
N TRP A 257 -3.03 -20.19 -4.23
CA TRP A 257 -2.98 -18.86 -3.61
C TRP A 257 -4.38 -18.30 -3.37
N ARG A 258 -5.29 -18.41 -4.34
CA ARG A 258 -6.69 -18.00 -4.19
C ARG A 258 -7.36 -18.76 -3.04
N LYS A 259 -7.23 -20.08 -2.99
CA LYS A 259 -7.76 -20.93 -1.91
C LYS A 259 -7.20 -20.49 -0.56
N ARG A 260 -5.90 -20.28 -0.46
CA ARG A 260 -5.24 -19.79 0.78
C ARG A 260 -5.84 -18.48 1.26
N PHE A 261 -5.93 -17.46 0.39
CA PHE A 261 -6.49 -16.18 0.79
C PHE A 261 -7.97 -16.27 1.14
N PHE A 262 -8.73 -17.07 0.43
CA PHE A 262 -10.12 -17.35 0.76
C PHE A 262 -10.27 -17.96 2.16
N GLU A 263 -9.53 -19.02 2.49
CA GLU A 263 -9.54 -19.66 3.80
C GLU A 263 -9.14 -18.68 4.92
N LEU A 264 -8.10 -17.90 4.72
CA LEU A 264 -7.69 -16.89 5.68
C LEU A 264 -8.76 -15.80 5.89
N ASN A 265 -9.42 -15.38 4.83
CA ASN A 265 -10.51 -14.41 4.90
C ASN A 265 -11.73 -14.97 5.63
N GLN A 266 -12.12 -16.22 5.35
CA GLN A 266 -13.20 -16.89 6.09
C GLN A 266 -12.87 -17.03 7.58
N LYS A 267 -11.63 -17.42 7.90
CA LYS A 267 -11.15 -17.49 9.28
C LYS A 267 -11.24 -16.14 9.99
N LYS A 268 -10.85 -15.07 9.31
CA LYS A 268 -10.98 -13.70 9.82
C LYS A 268 -12.44 -13.33 10.09
N LEU A 269 -13.33 -13.56 9.14
CA LEU A 269 -14.75 -13.22 9.28
C LEU A 269 -15.41 -13.97 10.44
N ASN A 270 -15.15 -15.27 10.56
CA ASN A 270 -15.63 -16.08 11.67
C ASN A 270 -15.09 -15.60 13.02
N TRP A 271 -13.81 -15.22 13.07
CA TRP A 271 -13.19 -14.69 14.28
C TRP A 271 -13.80 -13.34 14.69
N ILE A 272 -14.07 -12.45 13.74
CA ILE A 272 -14.74 -11.16 13.98
C ILE A 272 -16.15 -11.38 14.53
N SER A 273 -16.92 -12.32 13.97
CA SER A 273 -18.25 -12.65 14.46
C SER A 273 -18.20 -13.09 15.93
N LYS A 274 -17.36 -14.07 16.23
CA LYS A 274 -17.17 -14.55 17.62
C LYS A 274 -16.73 -13.44 18.58
N LEU A 275 -15.81 -12.55 18.15
CA LEU A 275 -15.39 -11.44 18.99
C LEU A 275 -16.54 -10.49 19.30
N LYS A 276 -17.41 -10.18 18.33
CA LYS A 276 -18.59 -9.34 18.54
C LYS A 276 -19.62 -9.97 19.49
N ASP A 277 -19.81 -11.29 19.38
CA ASP A 277 -20.73 -12.04 20.25
C ASP A 277 -20.23 -12.06 21.71
N LEU A 278 -18.92 -12.24 21.90
CA LEU A 278 -18.28 -12.35 23.22
C LEU A 278 -17.97 -10.99 23.87
N VAL A 279 -17.87 -9.92 23.07
CA VAL A 279 -17.55 -8.57 23.53
C VAL A 279 -18.53 -7.59 22.90
N PRO A 280 -19.75 -7.47 23.47
CA PRO A 280 -20.76 -6.53 22.97
C PRO A 280 -20.23 -5.10 22.93
N GLY A 281 -20.52 -4.39 21.84
CA GLY A 281 -20.08 -3.00 21.64
C GLY A 281 -18.64 -2.83 21.15
N VAL A 282 -17.85 -3.92 20.97
CA VAL A 282 -16.50 -3.83 20.43
C VAL A 282 -16.49 -3.18 19.04
N LYS A 283 -15.64 -2.17 18.87
CA LYS A 283 -15.45 -1.50 17.57
C LYS A 283 -14.31 -2.15 16.81
N ILE A 284 -14.62 -2.64 15.62
CA ILE A 284 -13.69 -3.38 14.76
C ILE A 284 -13.51 -2.63 13.44
N ILE A 285 -12.26 -2.43 13.06
CA ILE A 285 -11.87 -1.90 11.75
C ILE A 285 -11.50 -3.10 10.88
N SER A 286 -12.28 -3.35 9.85
CA SER A 286 -12.04 -4.46 8.92
C SER A 286 -12.65 -4.16 7.56
N THR A 287 -11.92 -4.52 6.52
CA THR A 287 -12.40 -4.47 5.14
C THR A 287 -12.63 -5.92 4.63
N PRO A 288 -13.63 -6.18 3.80
CA PRO A 288 -14.01 -7.54 3.38
C PRO A 288 -12.83 -8.43 2.96
N ASN A 289 -11.99 -7.95 2.06
CA ASN A 289 -10.89 -8.73 1.49
C ASN A 289 -9.50 -8.42 2.10
N SER A 290 -9.45 -7.60 3.15
CA SER A 290 -8.21 -7.35 3.90
C SER A 290 -8.00 -8.46 4.95
N LEU A 291 -6.78 -8.91 5.12
CA LEU A 291 -6.39 -9.90 6.14
C LEU A 291 -5.85 -9.26 7.43
N THR A 292 -6.09 -7.98 7.61
CA THR A 292 -5.78 -7.24 8.84
C THR A 292 -7.07 -6.78 9.51
N VAL A 293 -7.10 -6.86 10.82
CA VAL A 293 -8.21 -6.40 11.67
C VAL A 293 -7.66 -5.43 12.71
N GLY A 294 -8.26 -4.26 12.82
CA GLY A 294 -8.05 -3.32 13.91
C GLY A 294 -9.11 -3.52 15.00
N ILE A 295 -8.73 -3.58 16.26
CA ILE A 295 -9.66 -3.59 17.40
C ILE A 295 -9.46 -2.28 18.14
N VAL A 296 -10.47 -1.42 18.16
CA VAL A 296 -10.42 -0.13 18.85
C VAL A 296 -10.37 -0.35 20.35
N VAL A 297 -9.46 0.36 21.03
CA VAL A 297 -9.37 0.37 22.49
C VAL A 297 -10.15 1.56 23.03
N ASP A 298 -11.27 1.26 23.68
CA ASP A 298 -12.18 2.20 24.33
C ASP A 298 -12.86 1.53 25.55
N ASP A 299 -13.94 2.11 26.05
CA ASP A 299 -14.66 1.58 27.21
C ASP A 299 -15.27 0.19 26.96
N SER A 300 -15.65 -0.11 25.70
CA SER A 300 -16.20 -1.42 25.32
C SER A 300 -15.12 -2.50 25.20
N PHE A 301 -13.90 -2.09 24.83
CA PHE A 301 -12.73 -2.95 24.73
C PHE A 301 -11.50 -2.25 25.33
N PRO A 302 -11.29 -2.38 26.65
CA PRO A 302 -10.18 -1.75 27.35
C PRO A 302 -8.84 -2.36 26.94
N ARG A 303 -7.75 -1.70 27.33
CA ARG A 303 -6.40 -2.18 27.06
C ARG A 303 -6.21 -3.60 27.62
N LEU A 304 -5.63 -4.48 26.82
CA LEU A 304 -5.31 -5.84 27.23
C LEU A 304 -4.21 -5.85 28.29
N PRO A 305 -4.23 -6.84 29.22
CA PRO A 305 -3.15 -7.05 30.17
C PRO A 305 -1.81 -7.27 29.44
N ARG A 306 -0.71 -6.77 30.00
CA ARG A 306 0.64 -6.93 29.43
C ARG A 306 1.02 -8.39 29.17
N SER A 307 0.53 -9.33 29.99
CA SER A 307 0.75 -10.76 29.80
C SER A 307 0.18 -11.26 28.46
N VAL A 308 -1.00 -10.77 28.05
CA VAL A 308 -1.61 -11.09 26.74
C VAL A 308 -0.87 -10.38 25.63
N GLU A 309 -0.58 -9.08 25.79
CA GLU A 309 0.19 -8.32 24.80
C GLU A 309 1.51 -9.04 24.49
N ASN A 310 2.27 -9.43 25.50
CA ASN A 310 3.57 -10.11 25.33
C ASN A 310 3.44 -11.52 24.75
N HIS A 311 2.46 -12.30 25.21
CA HIS A 311 2.27 -13.69 24.76
C HIS A 311 1.94 -13.78 23.26
N TYR A 312 1.14 -12.83 22.75
CA TYR A 312 0.72 -12.80 21.35
C TYR A 312 1.50 -11.79 20.49
N GLY A 313 2.50 -11.12 21.05
CA GLY A 313 3.25 -10.08 20.34
C GLY A 313 2.38 -8.88 19.92
N LEU A 314 1.33 -8.60 20.69
CA LEU A 314 0.42 -7.49 20.41
C LEU A 314 1.01 -6.19 20.98
N SER A 315 0.95 -5.13 20.18
CA SER A 315 1.31 -3.80 20.65
C SER A 315 0.14 -2.85 20.44
N LEU A 316 -0.16 -2.04 21.45
CA LEU A 316 -1.15 -0.98 21.35
C LEU A 316 -0.64 0.10 20.41
N ALA A 317 -1.22 0.17 19.22
CA ALA A 317 -0.93 1.23 18.26
C ALA A 317 -1.68 2.52 18.65
N ARG A 318 -1.03 3.66 18.40
CA ARG A 318 -1.61 5.00 18.56
C ARG A 318 -1.37 5.75 17.27
N VAL A 319 -2.44 6.24 16.66
CA VAL A 319 -2.37 6.98 15.40
C VAL A 319 -3.16 8.25 15.51
N ASP A 320 -2.50 9.38 15.32
CA ASP A 320 -3.17 10.67 15.25
C ASP A 320 -3.74 10.89 13.85
N TYR A 321 -5.00 11.28 13.79
CA TYR A 321 -5.71 11.51 12.54
C TYR A 321 -6.58 12.76 12.64
N LYS A 322 -6.88 13.37 11.49
CA LYS A 322 -7.86 14.45 11.38
C LYS A 322 -9.25 13.84 11.20
N SER A 323 -10.17 14.12 12.12
CA SER A 323 -11.57 13.66 12.02
C SER A 323 -12.35 14.48 10.99
N ASN A 324 -13.56 14.02 10.61
CA ASN A 324 -14.46 14.75 9.71
C ASN A 324 -14.82 16.16 10.22
N SER A 325 -14.78 16.37 11.54
CA SER A 325 -14.97 17.72 12.14
C SER A 325 -13.72 18.59 12.07
N GLY A 326 -12.65 18.16 11.42
CA GLY A 326 -11.37 18.89 11.31
C GLY A 326 -10.48 18.82 12.54
N LYS A 327 -10.93 18.22 13.66
CA LYS A 327 -10.16 18.07 14.89
C LYS A 327 -9.17 16.92 14.82
N THR A 328 -7.99 17.11 15.39
CA THR A 328 -7.04 16.01 15.59
C THR A 328 -7.52 15.12 16.74
N LYS A 329 -7.61 13.81 16.46
CA LYS A 329 -7.94 12.76 17.42
C LYS A 329 -6.87 11.68 17.38
N THR A 330 -6.78 10.87 18.44
CA THR A 330 -5.89 9.71 18.51
C THR A 330 -6.71 8.43 18.53
N LEU A 331 -6.53 7.56 17.53
CA LEU A 331 -7.04 6.19 17.56
C LEU A 331 -6.06 5.31 18.35
N LYS A 332 -6.55 4.61 19.37
CA LYS A 332 -5.83 3.53 20.05
C LYS A 332 -6.42 2.21 19.58
N HIS A 333 -5.61 1.29 19.09
CA HIS A 333 -6.11 0.01 18.59
C HIS A 333 -5.04 -1.08 18.64
N TYR A 334 -5.49 -2.33 18.70
CA TYR A 334 -4.66 -3.49 18.39
C TYR A 334 -4.83 -3.88 16.93
N LYS A 335 -3.78 -4.40 16.33
CA LYS A 335 -3.81 -4.97 14.97
C LYS A 335 -3.59 -6.47 15.02
N ILE A 336 -4.47 -7.20 14.37
CA ILE A 336 -4.42 -8.65 14.23
C ILE A 336 -4.25 -8.99 12.75
N PHE A 337 -3.27 -9.85 12.45
CA PHE A 337 -3.00 -10.31 11.11
C PHE A 337 -3.40 -11.77 10.93
N PHE A 338 -4.09 -12.08 9.84
CA PHE A 338 -4.44 -13.44 9.43
C PHE A 338 -3.46 -13.90 8.34
N LEU A 339 -2.28 -14.41 8.78
CA LEU A 339 -1.17 -14.73 7.87
C LEU A 339 -1.05 -16.21 7.57
N SER A 340 -1.49 -17.07 8.49
CA SER A 340 -1.37 -18.52 8.36
C SER A 340 -2.67 -19.24 8.73
N PRO A 341 -3.08 -20.28 7.98
CA PRO A 341 -4.18 -21.12 8.38
C PRO A 341 -3.99 -21.80 9.74
N ASN A 342 -2.74 -22.07 10.12
CA ASN A 342 -2.38 -22.74 11.39
C ASN A 342 -2.26 -21.79 12.58
N GLN A 343 -2.38 -20.47 12.39
CA GLN A 343 -2.31 -19.50 13.48
C GLN A 343 -3.53 -19.64 14.39
N ASN A 344 -3.32 -19.83 15.71
CA ASN A 344 -4.40 -20.08 16.65
C ASN A 344 -5.05 -18.80 17.19
N HIS A 345 -5.87 -18.18 16.34
CA HIS A 345 -6.62 -16.98 16.74
C HIS A 345 -7.76 -17.26 17.74
N ASN A 346 -8.26 -18.51 17.84
CA ASN A 346 -9.31 -18.84 18.80
C ASN A 346 -8.77 -18.78 20.22
N LYS A 347 -7.54 -19.26 20.47
CA LYS A 347 -6.89 -19.14 21.80
C LYS A 347 -6.67 -17.68 22.18
N LEU A 348 -6.27 -16.83 21.24
CA LEU A 348 -6.20 -15.39 21.50
C LEU A 348 -7.58 -14.84 21.94
N LEU A 349 -8.65 -15.26 21.28
CA LEU A 349 -10.02 -14.83 21.62
C LEU A 349 -10.42 -15.27 23.04
N GLU A 350 -10.15 -16.53 23.39
CA GLU A 350 -10.41 -17.08 24.73
C GLU A 350 -9.65 -16.29 25.79
N ASP A 351 -8.37 -15.99 25.56
CA ASP A 351 -7.56 -15.22 26.51
C ASP A 351 -8.00 -13.75 26.62
N ILE A 352 -8.47 -13.14 25.54
CA ILE A 352 -9.09 -11.81 25.57
C ILE A 352 -10.33 -11.80 26.46
N VAL A 353 -11.20 -12.81 26.32
CA VAL A 353 -12.48 -12.89 27.06
C VAL A 353 -12.27 -13.28 28.52
N SER A 354 -11.43 -14.27 28.80
CA SER A 354 -11.18 -14.76 30.17
C SER A 354 -10.59 -13.68 31.07
N LYS A 355 -9.70 -12.85 30.53
CA LYS A 355 -9.02 -11.79 31.30
C LYS A 355 -9.82 -10.49 31.41
N LYS A 356 -10.89 -10.31 30.59
CA LYS A 356 -11.85 -9.22 30.78
C LYS A 356 -12.74 -9.41 31.99
N LYS A 357 -12.92 -10.66 32.48
CA LYS A 357 -13.70 -10.97 33.69
C LYS A 357 -12.94 -10.71 34.98
N THR A 358 -11.64 -10.38 34.92
CA THR A 358 -10.76 -10.24 36.10
C THR A 358 -10.40 -8.76 36.38
N VAL A 359 -10.90 -7.82 35.58
CA VAL A 359 -10.81 -6.36 35.79
C VAL A 359 -12.21 -5.80 36.04
#